data_e10d6f25bc727478fc557f82f9ae3eea
#
_entry.id   e10d6f25bc727478fc557f82f9ae3eea
#
_cell.length_a   1.000
_cell.length_b   1.000
_cell.length_c   1.000
_cell.angle_alpha   90.00
_cell.angle_beta   90.00
_cell.angle_gamma   90.00
#
_symmetry.space_group_name_H-M   'P 1'
#
loop_
_entity.id
_entity.type
_entity.pdbx_description
1 polymer ?
#
loop_
_entity_poly.entity_id
_entity_poly.type
_entity_poly.pdbx_seq_one_letter_code
_entity_poly.pdbx_strand_id
1 'polypeptide(L)'
;MKEKLKSAIKGNVFIVWLRIIFEKIGESFSLTLYSGSTNQTKDIFKKQAELQIRIHALEKGMSIGHVRVGFGKEKAFSIIEDLEDLLKKGGAKPFVVESVSVLQKYIEFNGNMGADMVDVGTALNRLCSLYNIKINDVGGIYNLNLKDISSKIQCSFDSFSQSRFSIRDFGDSPLEVEKVCAALKLCERTPSACNRQSWRVHVYTENNLVAKMFELQGGSKGFNKQMQCAILVCG
;
A
#
# COMPACT_ATOMS: atom_id res chain seq x y z
N MET A 1 -13.20 47.41 -21.14
CA MET A 1 -13.44 47.47 -19.68
C MET A 1 -13.34 46.09 -18.99
N LYS A 2 -14.01 45.05 -19.50
CA LYS A 2 -13.96 43.69 -18.91
C LYS A 2 -12.56 43.04 -18.88
N GLU A 3 -11.71 43.24 -19.87
CA GLU A 3 -10.35 42.67 -19.91
C GLU A 3 -9.37 43.35 -18.94
N LYS A 4 -9.45 44.68 -18.78
CA LYS A 4 -8.66 45.42 -17.78
C LYS A 4 -9.05 45.02 -16.36
N LEU A 5 -10.33 44.74 -16.12
CA LEU A 5 -10.81 44.23 -14.82
C LEU A 5 -10.30 42.81 -14.55
N LYS A 6 -10.32 41.91 -15.55
CA LYS A 6 -9.76 40.56 -15.46
C LYS A 6 -8.25 40.58 -15.22
N SER A 7 -7.52 41.51 -15.86
CA SER A 7 -6.07 41.66 -15.64
C SER A 7 -5.74 42.19 -14.24
N ALA A 8 -6.51 43.19 -13.75
CA ALA A 8 -6.35 43.70 -12.39
C ALA A 8 -6.66 42.65 -11.30
N ILE A 9 -7.66 41.80 -11.54
CA ILE A 9 -8.02 40.70 -10.67
C ILE A 9 -6.92 39.60 -10.63
N LYS A 10 -6.35 39.27 -11.81
CA LYS A 10 -5.25 38.30 -11.90
C LYS A 10 -3.94 38.77 -11.25
N GLY A 11 -3.70 40.08 -11.18
CA GLY A 11 -2.48 40.67 -10.59
C GLY A 11 -2.58 40.95 -9.10
N ASN A 12 -3.77 40.89 -8.50
CA ASN A 12 -3.94 41.20 -7.08
C ASN A 12 -3.67 39.97 -6.22
N VAL A 13 -2.55 40.00 -5.50
CA VAL A 13 -2.09 38.89 -4.63
C VAL A 13 -3.16 38.45 -3.64
N PHE A 14 -3.93 39.36 -3.06
CA PHE A 14 -4.98 39.06 -2.12
C PHE A 14 -6.15 38.26 -2.75
N ILE A 15 -6.55 38.62 -3.96
CA ILE A 15 -7.61 37.94 -4.71
C ILE A 15 -7.13 36.54 -5.11
N VAL A 16 -5.89 36.42 -5.57
CA VAL A 16 -5.27 35.12 -5.89
C VAL A 16 -5.20 34.23 -4.63
N TRP A 17 -4.81 34.79 -3.50
CA TRP A 17 -4.75 34.09 -2.22
C TRP A 17 -6.12 33.59 -1.76
N LEU A 18 -7.16 34.42 -1.80
CA LEU A 18 -8.54 34.03 -1.49
C LEU A 18 -9.01 32.89 -2.40
N ARG A 19 -8.73 32.98 -3.70
CA ARG A 19 -9.09 31.93 -4.65
C ARG A 19 -8.44 30.59 -4.28
N ILE A 20 -7.14 30.58 -3.96
CA ILE A 20 -6.41 29.39 -3.54
C ILE A 20 -7.03 28.80 -2.27
N ILE A 21 -7.39 29.64 -1.29
CA ILE A 21 -8.05 29.16 -0.06
C ILE A 21 -9.38 28.50 -0.38
N PHE A 22 -10.24 29.10 -1.21
CA PHE A 22 -11.51 28.49 -1.57
C PHE A 22 -11.34 27.20 -2.35
N GLU A 23 -10.38 27.13 -3.27
CA GLU A 23 -10.03 25.89 -3.97
C GLU A 23 -9.60 24.80 -2.99
N LYS A 24 -8.73 25.11 -2.02
CA LYS A 24 -8.27 24.15 -1.01
C LYS A 24 -9.35 23.72 -0.01
N ILE A 25 -10.24 24.62 0.35
CA ILE A 25 -11.43 24.25 1.15
C ILE A 25 -12.32 23.28 0.36
N GLY A 26 -12.57 23.56 -0.92
CA GLY A 26 -13.34 22.69 -1.80
C GLY A 26 -12.70 21.30 -1.99
N GLU A 27 -11.39 21.24 -2.20
CA GLU A 27 -10.63 19.99 -2.26
C GLU A 27 -10.72 19.20 -0.94
N SER A 28 -10.54 19.87 0.21
CA SER A 28 -10.64 19.24 1.54
C SER A 28 -12.04 18.71 1.81
N PHE A 29 -13.08 19.44 1.40
CA PHE A 29 -14.47 18.99 1.52
C PHE A 29 -14.74 17.76 0.63
N SER A 30 -14.29 17.80 -0.63
CA SER A 30 -14.39 16.67 -1.55
C SER A 30 -13.62 15.45 -1.01
N LEU A 31 -12.40 15.67 -0.51
CA LEU A 31 -11.61 14.60 0.10
C LEU A 31 -12.35 13.97 1.29
N THR A 32 -12.97 14.78 2.15
CA THR A 32 -13.75 14.29 3.30
C THR A 32 -14.97 13.49 2.85
N LEU A 33 -15.68 13.95 1.82
CA LEU A 33 -16.87 13.27 1.31
C LEU A 33 -16.55 11.95 0.58
N TYR A 34 -15.46 11.94 -0.20
CA TYR A 34 -15.13 10.83 -1.11
C TYR A 34 -13.99 9.93 -0.63
N SER A 35 -13.21 10.36 0.38
CA SER A 35 -12.23 9.48 1.01
C SER A 35 -12.91 8.48 1.96
N GLY A 36 -12.26 7.34 2.18
CA GLY A 36 -12.71 6.34 3.16
C GLY A 36 -12.59 6.75 4.63
N SER A 37 -12.29 8.03 4.91
CA SER A 37 -12.04 8.53 6.28
C SER A 37 -13.30 8.75 7.12
N THR A 38 -14.49 8.72 6.52
CA THR A 38 -15.76 8.82 7.26
C THR A 38 -16.42 7.46 7.36
N ASN A 39 -16.61 6.96 8.58
CA ASN A 39 -17.21 5.64 8.90
C ASN A 39 -18.70 5.48 8.44
N GLN A 40 -19.26 6.42 7.72
CA GLN A 40 -20.68 6.43 7.33
C GLN A 40 -20.90 6.07 5.86
N THR A 41 -20.16 5.13 5.29
CA THR A 41 -20.36 4.84 3.88
C THR A 41 -21.20 3.60 3.64
N LYS A 42 -22.42 3.84 3.16
CA LYS A 42 -23.25 2.83 2.47
C LYS A 42 -22.70 2.48 1.07
N ASP A 43 -21.62 3.13 0.66
CA ASP A 43 -21.02 2.96 -0.67
C ASP A 43 -20.16 1.68 -0.69
N ILE A 44 -20.50 0.76 -1.56
CA ILE A 44 -19.83 -0.52 -1.77
C ILE A 44 -18.35 -0.33 -2.12
N PHE A 45 -18.01 0.68 -2.93
CA PHE A 45 -16.63 0.93 -3.36
C PHE A 45 -15.75 1.42 -2.20
N LYS A 46 -16.30 2.25 -1.33
CA LYS A 46 -15.58 2.70 -0.13
C LYS A 46 -15.38 1.56 0.86
N LYS A 47 -16.40 0.73 1.08
CA LYS A 47 -16.29 -0.47 1.91
C LYS A 47 -15.23 -1.43 1.37
N GLN A 48 -15.19 -1.62 0.05
CA GLN A 48 -14.17 -2.44 -0.60
C GLN A 48 -12.78 -1.85 -0.42
N ALA A 49 -12.60 -0.53 -0.58
CA ALA A 49 -11.31 0.15 -0.36
C ALA A 49 -10.82 0.03 1.09
N GLU A 50 -11.71 0.17 2.07
CA GLU A 50 -11.42 -0.03 3.49
C GLU A 50 -10.99 -1.48 3.78
N LEU A 51 -11.73 -2.45 3.25
CA LEU A 51 -11.38 -3.87 3.35
C LEU A 51 -10.02 -4.16 2.73
N GLN A 52 -9.69 -3.57 1.57
CA GLN A 52 -8.39 -3.73 0.93
C GLN A 52 -7.24 -3.30 1.83
N ILE A 53 -7.39 -2.17 2.54
CA ILE A 53 -6.37 -1.69 3.49
C ILE A 53 -6.18 -2.70 4.62
N ARG A 54 -7.26 -3.29 5.14
CA ARG A 54 -7.21 -4.23 6.26
C ARG A 54 -6.65 -5.59 5.84
N ILE A 55 -7.00 -6.07 4.64
CA ILE A 55 -6.44 -7.28 4.03
C ILE A 55 -4.93 -7.10 3.80
N HIS A 56 -4.54 -5.98 3.20
CA HIS A 56 -3.13 -5.65 2.99
C HIS A 56 -2.34 -5.59 4.31
N ALA A 57 -2.96 -5.20 5.42
CA ALA A 57 -2.30 -5.23 6.71
C ALA A 57 -2.01 -6.67 7.21
N LEU A 58 -2.82 -7.67 6.83
CA LEU A 58 -2.53 -9.08 7.10
C LEU A 58 -1.38 -9.58 6.21
N GLU A 59 -1.40 -9.27 4.92
CA GLU A 59 -0.31 -9.61 3.98
C GLU A 59 1.03 -9.02 4.45
N LYS A 60 1.01 -7.72 4.81
CA LYS A 60 2.18 -7.05 5.35
C LYS A 60 2.68 -7.75 6.62
N GLY A 61 1.79 -8.14 7.52
CA GLY A 61 2.15 -8.89 8.74
C GLY A 61 2.84 -10.21 8.42
N MET A 62 2.33 -10.98 7.46
CA MET A 62 2.95 -12.24 7.03
C MET A 62 4.31 -12.05 6.35
N SER A 63 4.60 -10.87 5.79
CA SER A 63 5.85 -10.59 5.08
C SER A 63 6.96 -9.97 5.95
N ILE A 64 6.74 -9.87 7.27
CA ILE A 64 7.72 -9.36 8.24
C ILE A 64 8.44 -10.55 8.88
N GLY A 65 9.78 -10.50 8.97
CA GLY A 65 10.60 -11.60 9.49
C GLY A 65 10.34 -11.98 10.95
N HIS A 66 9.89 -11.04 11.78
CA HIS A 66 9.59 -11.26 13.21
C HIS A 66 8.17 -10.80 13.55
N VAL A 67 7.23 -11.70 13.38
CA VAL A 67 5.81 -11.42 13.69
C VAL A 67 5.35 -12.23 14.90
N ARG A 68 4.45 -11.66 15.70
CA ARG A 68 3.85 -12.34 16.83
C ARG A 68 2.91 -13.46 16.35
N VAL A 69 3.01 -14.65 16.94
CA VAL A 69 2.11 -15.78 16.69
C VAL A 69 0.65 -15.37 16.91
N GLY A 70 -0.22 -15.68 15.97
CA GLY A 70 -1.65 -15.31 16.01
C GLY A 70 -1.95 -13.83 15.82
N PHE A 71 -1.00 -13.04 15.26
CA PHE A 71 -1.23 -11.63 15.01
C PHE A 71 -2.49 -11.39 14.18
N GLY A 72 -3.26 -10.37 14.53
CA GLY A 72 -4.40 -9.91 13.73
C GLY A 72 -5.59 -10.87 13.66
N LYS A 73 -5.73 -11.84 14.58
CA LYS A 73 -6.83 -12.81 14.59
C LYS A 73 -8.21 -12.15 14.61
N GLU A 74 -8.44 -11.17 15.48
CA GLU A 74 -9.70 -10.39 15.52
C GLU A 74 -9.94 -9.61 14.23
N LYS A 75 -8.87 -9.07 13.63
CA LYS A 75 -8.96 -8.39 12.34
C LYS A 75 -9.39 -9.34 11.22
N ALA A 76 -8.88 -10.57 11.19
CA ALA A 76 -9.27 -11.58 10.22
C ALA A 76 -10.76 -11.93 10.35
N PHE A 77 -11.28 -12.12 11.56
CA PHE A 77 -12.72 -12.29 11.78
C PHE A 77 -13.55 -11.14 11.26
N SER A 78 -13.20 -9.92 11.65
CA SER A 78 -13.92 -8.72 11.20
C SER A 78 -13.86 -8.53 9.67
N ILE A 79 -12.79 -8.96 9.00
CA ILE A 79 -12.72 -8.96 7.53
C ILE A 79 -13.70 -9.99 6.95
N ILE A 80 -13.79 -11.20 7.51
CA ILE A 80 -14.72 -12.24 7.03
C ILE A 80 -16.17 -11.78 7.14
N GLU A 81 -16.56 -11.15 8.26
CA GLU A 81 -17.89 -10.57 8.45
C GLU A 81 -18.20 -9.47 7.42
N ASP A 82 -17.24 -8.58 7.20
CA ASP A 82 -17.38 -7.49 6.25
C ASP A 82 -17.39 -7.95 4.80
N LEU A 83 -16.71 -9.04 4.45
CA LEU A 83 -16.79 -9.67 3.13
C LEU A 83 -18.18 -10.28 2.90
N GLU A 84 -18.76 -10.90 3.93
CA GLU A 84 -20.14 -11.41 3.86
C GLU A 84 -21.16 -10.27 3.63
N ASP A 85 -21.01 -9.16 4.39
CA ASP A 85 -21.84 -7.96 4.20
C ASP A 85 -21.66 -7.34 2.81
N LEU A 86 -20.42 -7.29 2.30
CA LEU A 86 -20.13 -6.79 0.96
C LEU A 86 -20.84 -7.63 -0.13
N LEU A 87 -20.81 -8.97 0.00
CA LEU A 87 -21.49 -9.89 -0.93
C LEU A 87 -23.01 -9.72 -0.88
N LYS A 88 -23.60 -9.57 0.30
CA LYS A 88 -25.05 -9.31 0.47
C LYS A 88 -25.48 -8.02 -0.23
N LYS A 89 -24.59 -7.04 -0.31
CA LYS A 89 -24.83 -5.74 -0.97
C LYS A 89 -24.47 -5.71 -2.46
N GLY A 90 -24.10 -6.84 -3.06
CA GLY A 90 -23.74 -6.94 -4.46
C GLY A 90 -22.31 -6.51 -4.79
N GLY A 91 -21.39 -6.58 -3.82
CA GLY A 91 -19.99 -6.27 -4.02
C GLY A 91 -19.27 -7.20 -5.01
N ALA A 92 -18.13 -6.75 -5.51
CA ALA A 92 -17.37 -7.42 -6.57
C ALA A 92 -16.85 -8.81 -6.14
N LYS A 93 -17.39 -9.87 -6.74
CA LYS A 93 -16.97 -11.25 -6.45
C LYS A 93 -15.47 -11.50 -6.67
N PRO A 94 -14.79 -10.97 -7.71
CA PRO A 94 -13.34 -11.11 -7.87
C PRO A 94 -12.54 -10.60 -6.67
N PHE A 95 -12.89 -9.43 -6.12
CA PHE A 95 -12.26 -8.89 -4.92
C PHE A 95 -12.40 -9.83 -3.72
N VAL A 96 -13.59 -10.44 -3.54
CA VAL A 96 -13.81 -11.38 -2.44
C VAL A 96 -12.99 -12.65 -2.62
N VAL A 97 -12.85 -13.17 -3.84
CA VAL A 97 -12.01 -14.34 -4.15
C VAL A 97 -10.55 -14.08 -3.79
N GLU A 98 -9.99 -12.92 -4.15
CA GLU A 98 -8.64 -12.53 -3.77
C GLU A 98 -8.49 -12.40 -2.24
N SER A 99 -9.46 -11.77 -1.58
CA SER A 99 -9.47 -11.58 -0.13
C SER A 99 -9.50 -12.92 0.63
N VAL A 100 -10.30 -13.86 0.15
CA VAL A 100 -10.40 -15.21 0.71
C VAL A 100 -9.09 -15.97 0.55
N SER A 101 -8.40 -15.80 -0.58
CA SER A 101 -7.07 -16.41 -0.80
C SER A 101 -6.02 -15.89 0.19
N VAL A 102 -6.04 -14.58 0.45
CA VAL A 102 -5.16 -13.96 1.48
C VAL A 102 -5.47 -14.51 2.88
N LEU A 103 -6.76 -14.62 3.24
CA LEU A 103 -7.18 -15.15 4.53
C LEU A 103 -6.80 -16.62 4.70
N GLN A 104 -6.90 -17.43 3.65
CA GLN A 104 -6.45 -18.82 3.68
C GLN A 104 -4.95 -18.90 3.96
N LYS A 105 -4.12 -18.14 3.25
CA LYS A 105 -2.67 -18.11 3.50
C LYS A 105 -2.33 -17.56 4.89
N TYR A 106 -3.11 -16.61 5.38
CA TYR A 106 -2.96 -16.07 6.73
C TYR A 106 -3.23 -17.15 7.79
N ILE A 107 -4.25 -18.00 7.61
CA ILE A 107 -4.57 -19.11 8.50
C ILE A 107 -3.44 -20.14 8.49
N GLU A 108 -2.98 -20.54 7.31
CA GLU A 108 -1.86 -21.48 7.14
C GLU A 108 -0.56 -20.95 7.76
N PHE A 109 -0.23 -19.68 7.52
CA PHE A 109 0.95 -19.02 8.06
C PHE A 109 0.96 -19.04 9.60
N ASN A 110 -0.14 -18.62 10.23
CA ASN A 110 -0.23 -18.60 11.69
C ASN A 110 -0.32 -20.02 12.28
N GLY A 111 -1.02 -20.94 11.61
CA GLY A 111 -1.07 -22.36 12.00
C GLY A 111 0.33 -23.00 12.01
N ASN A 112 1.16 -22.73 11.00
CA ASN A 112 2.55 -23.18 10.94
C ASN A 112 3.43 -22.58 12.04
N MET A 113 3.05 -21.42 12.59
CA MET A 113 3.68 -20.82 13.76
C MET A 113 3.14 -21.35 15.10
N GLY A 114 2.19 -22.29 15.08
CA GLY A 114 1.57 -22.86 16.27
C GLY A 114 0.37 -22.11 16.84
N ALA A 115 -0.20 -21.16 16.10
CA ALA A 115 -1.42 -20.47 16.53
C ALA A 115 -2.65 -21.35 16.30
N ASP A 116 -3.61 -21.34 17.25
CA ASP A 116 -4.93 -21.90 17.02
C ASP A 116 -5.76 -20.98 16.11
N MET A 117 -6.00 -21.45 14.89
CA MET A 117 -6.75 -20.74 13.84
C MET A 117 -8.04 -21.48 13.44
N VAL A 118 -8.46 -22.50 14.19
CA VAL A 118 -9.62 -23.36 13.86
C VAL A 118 -10.91 -22.54 13.70
N ASP A 119 -11.15 -21.60 14.58
CA ASP A 119 -12.32 -20.74 14.57
C ASP A 119 -12.36 -19.80 13.35
N VAL A 120 -11.22 -19.16 13.00
CA VAL A 120 -11.09 -18.32 11.79
C VAL A 120 -11.27 -19.17 10.53
N GLY A 121 -10.67 -20.36 10.50
CA GLY A 121 -10.82 -21.30 9.38
C GLY A 121 -12.28 -21.76 9.20
N THR A 122 -12.97 -22.02 10.29
CA THR A 122 -14.39 -22.39 10.27
C THR A 122 -15.26 -21.26 9.71
N ALA A 123 -15.02 -20.00 10.15
CA ALA A 123 -15.73 -18.83 9.64
C ALA A 123 -15.47 -18.62 8.15
N LEU A 124 -14.21 -18.76 7.70
CA LEU A 124 -13.85 -18.63 6.29
C LEU A 124 -14.51 -19.72 5.43
N ASN A 125 -14.46 -20.96 5.86
CA ASN A 125 -15.08 -22.09 5.16
C ASN A 125 -16.60 -21.91 5.04
N ARG A 126 -17.25 -21.42 6.10
CA ARG A 126 -18.67 -21.07 6.07
C ARG A 126 -18.96 -20.03 5.01
N LEU A 127 -18.20 -18.93 4.94
CA LEU A 127 -18.35 -17.89 3.92
C LEU A 127 -18.21 -18.49 2.51
N CYS A 128 -17.14 -19.27 2.27
CA CYS A 128 -16.88 -19.90 0.98
C CYS A 128 -18.01 -20.81 0.55
N SER A 129 -18.52 -21.65 1.46
CA SER A 129 -19.63 -22.57 1.18
C SER A 129 -20.93 -21.82 0.86
N LEU A 130 -21.25 -20.80 1.65
CA LEU A 130 -22.50 -20.04 1.52
C LEU A 130 -22.61 -19.31 0.17
N TYR A 131 -21.48 -18.79 -0.35
CA TYR A 131 -21.44 -17.99 -1.58
C TYR A 131 -20.79 -18.71 -2.77
N ASN A 132 -20.50 -20.00 -2.64
CA ASN A 132 -19.83 -20.84 -3.64
C ASN A 132 -18.55 -20.15 -4.17
N ILE A 133 -17.62 -19.82 -3.23
CA ILE A 133 -16.34 -19.22 -3.53
C ILE A 133 -15.29 -20.32 -3.55
N LYS A 134 -14.57 -20.42 -4.67
CA LYS A 134 -13.41 -21.30 -4.79
C LYS A 134 -12.17 -20.53 -4.38
N ILE A 135 -11.42 -21.05 -3.42
CA ILE A 135 -10.12 -20.53 -3.02
C ILE A 135 -9.14 -20.80 -4.16
N ASN A 136 -8.36 -19.80 -4.52
CA ASN A 136 -7.30 -19.89 -5.51
C ASN A 136 -6.00 -19.31 -4.93
N ASP A 137 -4.90 -19.36 -5.69
CA ASP A 137 -3.57 -18.92 -5.22
C ASP A 137 -3.18 -17.54 -5.75
N VAL A 138 -4.12 -16.56 -5.70
CA VAL A 138 -3.89 -15.22 -6.27
C VAL A 138 -3.49 -14.15 -5.25
N GLY A 139 -3.56 -14.42 -3.94
CA GLY A 139 -3.25 -13.45 -2.89
C GLY A 139 -2.28 -14.00 -1.84
N GLY A 140 -1.82 -13.13 -0.93
CA GLY A 140 -0.97 -13.49 0.20
C GLY A 140 0.52 -13.24 -0.06
N ILE A 141 1.39 -14.10 0.47
CA ILE A 141 2.85 -13.96 0.39
C ILE A 141 3.49 -15.08 -0.46
N TYR A 142 4.66 -14.77 -1.01
CA TYR A 142 5.49 -15.72 -1.74
C TYR A 142 6.88 -15.76 -1.12
N ASN A 143 7.44 -16.95 -0.98
CA ASN A 143 8.84 -17.13 -0.63
C ASN A 143 9.69 -16.95 -1.89
N LEU A 144 10.54 -15.93 -1.88
CA LEU A 144 11.43 -15.60 -3.00
C LEU A 144 12.87 -15.89 -2.59
N ASN A 145 13.64 -16.48 -3.49
CA ASN A 145 15.06 -16.58 -3.34
C ASN A 145 15.80 -15.70 -4.38
N LEU A 146 17.05 -15.36 -4.07
CA LEU A 146 17.83 -14.45 -4.89
C LEU A 146 18.08 -15.00 -6.33
N LYS A 147 18.18 -16.32 -6.48
CA LYS A 147 18.38 -16.96 -7.77
C LYS A 147 17.16 -16.81 -8.68
N ASP A 148 15.95 -16.96 -8.11
CA ASP A 148 14.70 -16.80 -8.86
C ASP A 148 14.51 -15.36 -9.34
N ILE A 149 14.90 -14.38 -8.49
CA ILE A 149 14.89 -12.96 -8.86
C ILE A 149 15.91 -12.71 -9.98
N SER A 150 17.16 -13.16 -9.82
CA SER A 150 18.23 -12.94 -10.79
C SER A 150 17.93 -13.53 -12.15
N SER A 151 17.33 -14.72 -12.22
CA SER A 151 16.96 -15.34 -13.50
C SER A 151 15.89 -14.56 -14.26
N LYS A 152 15.03 -13.86 -13.56
CA LYS A 152 13.94 -13.06 -14.15
C LYS A 152 14.38 -11.68 -14.64
N ILE A 153 15.52 -11.17 -14.16
CA ILE A 153 16.04 -9.84 -14.54
C ILE A 153 16.66 -9.85 -15.96
N GLN A 154 17.19 -10.99 -16.42
CA GLN A 154 17.80 -11.14 -17.74
C GLN A 154 16.81 -11.63 -18.82
N CYS A 155 15.63 -11.03 -18.86
CA CYS A 155 14.56 -11.48 -19.74
C CYS A 155 13.82 -10.30 -20.38
N SER A 156 12.70 -10.56 -21.06
CA SER A 156 11.86 -9.52 -21.65
C SER A 156 11.38 -8.51 -20.60
N PHE A 157 11.04 -7.29 -21.01
CA PHE A 157 10.51 -6.26 -20.11
C PHE A 157 9.27 -6.74 -19.34
N ASP A 158 8.44 -7.57 -19.96
CA ASP A 158 7.25 -8.15 -19.32
C ASP A 158 7.64 -9.02 -18.12
N SER A 159 8.56 -9.96 -18.31
CA SER A 159 9.07 -10.81 -17.22
C SER A 159 9.81 -10.00 -16.16
N PHE A 160 10.57 -8.98 -16.56
CA PHE A 160 11.23 -8.07 -15.64
C PHE A 160 10.22 -7.32 -14.79
N SER A 161 9.16 -6.77 -15.37
CA SER A 161 8.09 -6.05 -14.66
C SER A 161 7.38 -6.96 -13.66
N GLN A 162 7.09 -8.20 -14.03
CA GLN A 162 6.47 -9.20 -13.16
C GLN A 162 7.39 -9.69 -12.03
N SER A 163 8.71 -9.47 -12.14
CA SER A 163 9.68 -9.86 -11.10
C SER A 163 9.73 -8.90 -9.89
N ARG A 164 9.07 -7.75 -9.95
CA ARG A 164 9.07 -6.76 -8.87
C ARG A 164 8.17 -7.16 -7.71
N PHE A 165 8.73 -7.22 -6.52
CA PHE A 165 8.00 -7.50 -5.28
C PHE A 165 8.29 -6.44 -4.20
N SER A 166 7.37 -6.32 -3.25
CA SER A 166 7.58 -5.50 -2.05
C SER A 166 8.32 -6.32 -1.00
N ILE A 167 9.57 -6.00 -0.76
CA ILE A 167 10.41 -6.66 0.26
C ILE A 167 10.19 -5.95 1.60
N ARG A 168 10.04 -6.72 2.68
CA ARG A 168 9.82 -6.22 4.05
C ARG A 168 10.64 -6.97 5.10
N ASP A 169 11.49 -7.87 4.67
CA ASP A 169 12.49 -8.55 5.49
C ASP A 169 13.85 -8.34 4.83
N PHE A 170 14.76 -7.67 5.51
CA PHE A 170 16.04 -7.23 4.96
C PHE A 170 17.17 -7.92 5.70
N GLY A 171 18.22 -8.26 4.97
CA GLY A 171 19.43 -8.84 5.56
C GLY A 171 20.30 -7.81 6.27
N ASP A 172 21.25 -8.29 7.07
CA ASP A 172 22.17 -7.46 7.85
C ASP A 172 23.41 -6.98 7.05
N SER A 173 23.52 -7.39 5.79
CA SER A 173 24.63 -6.98 4.93
C SER A 173 24.63 -5.45 4.74
N PRO A 174 25.79 -4.78 4.80
CA PRO A 174 25.89 -3.33 4.59
C PRO A 174 25.32 -2.93 3.24
N LEU A 175 24.59 -1.81 3.21
CA LEU A 175 24.05 -1.26 1.98
C LEU A 175 25.16 -0.67 1.10
N GLU A 176 25.22 -1.08 -0.15
CA GLU A 176 26.09 -0.47 -1.16
C GLU A 176 25.42 0.81 -1.71
N VAL A 177 25.73 1.96 -1.08
CA VAL A 177 25.11 3.27 -1.39
C VAL A 177 25.34 3.67 -2.85
N GLU A 178 26.49 3.31 -3.41
CA GLU A 178 26.83 3.56 -4.83
C GLU A 178 25.84 2.91 -5.78
N LYS A 179 25.37 1.70 -5.47
CA LYS A 179 24.32 1.01 -6.27
C LYS A 179 22.99 1.73 -6.18
N VAL A 180 22.64 2.26 -5.00
CA VAL A 180 21.43 3.07 -4.83
C VAL A 180 21.51 4.34 -5.67
N CYS A 181 22.63 5.05 -5.61
CA CYS A 181 22.86 6.26 -6.39
C CYS A 181 22.87 5.98 -7.91
N ALA A 182 23.46 4.87 -8.33
CA ALA A 182 23.45 4.44 -9.75
C ALA A 182 22.02 4.15 -10.23
N ALA A 183 21.21 3.48 -9.43
CA ALA A 183 19.81 3.22 -9.75
C ALA A 183 19.00 4.53 -9.86
N LEU A 184 19.23 5.49 -8.95
CA LEU A 184 18.56 6.79 -8.99
C LEU A 184 18.92 7.62 -10.22
N LYS A 185 20.16 7.52 -10.73
CA LYS A 185 20.56 8.16 -11.98
C LYS A 185 19.74 7.68 -13.19
N LEU A 186 19.27 6.44 -13.21
CA LEU A 186 18.39 5.96 -14.27
C LEU A 186 17.05 6.70 -14.28
N CYS A 187 16.61 7.25 -13.14
CA CYS A 187 15.39 8.02 -13.03
C CYS A 187 15.47 9.41 -13.67
N GLU A 188 16.66 9.92 -14.03
CA GLU A 188 16.84 11.20 -14.73
C GLU A 188 16.10 11.26 -16.07
N ARG A 189 15.81 10.11 -16.66
CA ARG A 189 15.03 9.98 -17.90
C ARG A 189 13.52 10.01 -17.69
N THR A 190 13.05 10.13 -16.46
CA THR A 190 11.61 10.21 -16.18
C THR A 190 11.02 11.47 -16.83
N PRO A 191 9.97 11.37 -17.65
CA PRO A 191 9.35 12.53 -18.28
C PRO A 191 8.80 13.50 -17.23
N SER A 192 8.94 14.79 -17.50
CA SER A 192 8.31 15.84 -16.71
C SER A 192 7.69 16.89 -17.62
N ALA A 193 6.68 17.60 -17.12
CA ALA A 193 6.01 18.66 -17.89
C ALA A 193 7.02 19.71 -18.35
N CYS A 194 7.16 19.90 -19.67
CA CYS A 194 8.16 20.78 -20.28
C CYS A 194 9.61 20.46 -19.88
N ASN A 195 9.89 19.21 -19.52
CA ASN A 195 11.19 18.77 -19.02
C ASN A 195 11.72 19.62 -17.85
N ARG A 196 10.85 20.12 -16.97
CA ARG A 196 11.23 20.99 -15.85
C ARG A 196 12.03 20.29 -14.77
N GLN A 197 11.88 18.96 -14.66
CA GLN A 197 12.59 18.10 -13.70
C GLN A 197 12.67 18.74 -12.30
N SER A 198 11.52 19.20 -11.79
CA SER A 198 11.43 19.96 -10.54
C SER A 198 11.68 19.15 -9.30
N TRP A 199 11.73 17.83 -9.41
CA TRP A 199 12.01 16.96 -8.27
C TRP A 199 13.44 17.08 -7.76
N ARG A 200 13.60 16.80 -6.49
CA ARG A 200 14.87 16.58 -5.81
C ARG A 200 14.82 15.23 -5.11
N VAL A 201 15.93 14.50 -5.19
CA VAL A 201 16.06 13.20 -4.54
C VAL A 201 17.17 13.30 -3.50
N HIS A 202 16.84 12.99 -2.27
CA HIS A 202 17.77 12.97 -1.16
C HIS A 202 17.92 11.55 -0.64
N VAL A 203 19.15 11.09 -0.48
CA VAL A 203 19.49 9.76 0.05
C VAL A 203 20.07 9.94 1.44
N TYR A 204 19.44 9.30 2.41
CA TYR A 204 19.86 9.33 3.81
C TYR A 204 20.31 7.94 4.23
N THR A 205 21.51 7.86 4.83
CA THR A 205 22.13 6.61 5.29
C THR A 205 22.51 6.66 6.76
N GLU A 206 22.36 7.82 7.41
CA GLU A 206 22.58 7.96 8.85
C GLU A 206 21.45 7.30 9.62
N ASN A 207 21.75 6.28 10.43
CA ASN A 207 20.77 5.43 11.11
C ASN A 207 19.74 6.23 11.91
N ASN A 208 20.13 7.29 12.63
CA ASN A 208 19.23 8.11 13.43
C ASN A 208 18.22 8.89 12.56
N LEU A 209 18.68 9.41 11.41
CA LEU A 209 17.81 10.12 10.46
C LEU A 209 16.87 9.15 9.76
N VAL A 210 17.39 8.03 9.29
CA VAL A 210 16.61 6.97 8.65
C VAL A 210 15.50 6.49 9.58
N ALA A 211 15.82 6.18 10.85
CA ALA A 211 14.83 5.76 11.84
C ALA A 211 13.72 6.80 12.03
N LYS A 212 14.07 8.08 12.22
CA LYS A 212 13.10 9.18 12.37
C LYS A 212 12.22 9.34 11.14
N MET A 213 12.77 9.24 9.93
CA MET A 213 12.00 9.36 8.70
C MET A 213 10.96 8.24 8.58
N PHE A 214 11.31 7.01 8.92
CA PHE A 214 10.39 5.88 8.87
C PHE A 214 9.37 5.89 10.02
N GLU A 215 9.68 6.47 11.17
CA GLU A 215 8.69 6.74 12.22
C GLU A 215 7.59 7.71 11.74
N LEU A 216 7.99 8.80 11.07
CA LEU A 216 7.06 9.78 10.53
C LEU A 216 6.21 9.22 9.38
N GLN A 217 6.81 8.40 8.53
CA GLN A 217 6.13 7.80 7.37
C GLN A 217 5.01 6.82 7.77
N GLY A 218 5.12 6.15 8.91
CA GLY A 218 4.07 5.29 9.48
C GLY A 218 3.78 3.98 8.74
N GLY A 219 4.03 3.90 7.44
CA GLY A 219 3.74 2.72 6.60
C GLY A 219 4.73 1.56 6.77
N SER A 220 5.89 1.81 7.36
CA SER A 220 6.98 0.84 7.57
C SER A 220 6.96 0.16 8.94
N LYS A 221 5.92 0.37 9.74
CA LYS A 221 5.80 -0.22 11.08
C LYS A 221 5.96 -1.75 11.01
N GLY A 222 6.88 -2.27 11.81
CA GLY A 222 7.23 -3.69 11.91
C GLY A 222 8.54 -4.07 11.22
N PHE A 223 9.03 -3.30 10.23
CA PHE A 223 10.31 -3.55 9.55
C PHE A 223 11.21 -2.30 9.45
N ASN A 224 10.77 -1.16 9.95
CA ASN A 224 11.50 0.11 9.91
C ASN A 224 12.89 0.06 10.58
N LYS A 225 13.09 -0.84 11.55
CA LYS A 225 14.37 -1.04 12.24
C LYS A 225 15.46 -1.70 11.38
N GLN A 226 15.06 -2.39 10.31
CA GLN A 226 15.98 -3.04 9.38
C GLN A 226 16.41 -2.09 8.24
N MET A 227 15.83 -0.89 8.17
CA MET A 227 16.09 0.05 7.09
C MET A 227 17.43 0.73 7.26
N GLN A 228 18.32 0.57 6.28
CA GLN A 228 19.66 1.17 6.25
C GLN A 228 19.70 2.46 5.42
N CYS A 229 18.65 2.76 4.67
CA CYS A 229 18.57 3.91 3.79
C CYS A 229 17.14 4.43 3.68
N ALA A 230 16.99 5.74 3.60
CA ALA A 230 15.76 6.40 3.22
C ALA A 230 15.97 7.29 1.99
N ILE A 231 15.06 7.22 1.03
CA ILE A 231 15.06 8.07 -0.15
C ILE A 231 13.86 9.00 -0.05
N LEU A 232 14.13 10.31 -0.02
CA LEU A 232 13.10 11.36 -0.01
C LEU A 232 13.05 12.01 -1.37
N VAL A 233 11.89 12.00 -2.00
CA VAL A 233 11.63 12.71 -3.26
C VAL A 233 10.77 13.93 -2.95
N CYS A 234 11.24 15.10 -3.35
CA CYS A 234 10.55 16.38 -3.22
C CYS A 234 10.32 16.97 -4.60
N GLY A 235 9.21 17.69 -4.78
CA GLY A 235 8.86 18.39 -6.03
C GLY A 235 8.29 19.77 -5.77
#